data_22cb05bb42dfd85dcaee609fee804274
#
_entry.id   22cb05bb42dfd85dcaee609fee804274
#
_cell.length_a   1.000
_cell.length_b   1.000
_cell.length_c   1.000
_cell.angle_alpha   90.00
_cell.angle_beta   90.00
_cell.angle_gamma   90.00
#
_symmetry.space_group_name_H-M   'P 1'
#
loop_
_entity.id
_entity.type
_entity.pdbx_description
1 polymer ?
#
loop_
_entity_poly.entity_id
_entity_poly.type
_entity_poly.pdbx_seq_one_letter_code
_entity_poly.pdbx_strand_id
1 'polypeptide(L)'
;MNAFRKALFLGLCLAAGAITLPTIAAAGVSIDIDIAPPPVRVEVVPPPRVGFVWAPGYWEWRGHEHVWVGGRWMGERRGYRWVPDRWEQRGPHWHHYEGHWER
;
A
#
# COMPACT_ATOMS: atom_id res chain seq x y z
N MET A 1 4.14 -39.53 -35.44
CA MET A 1 4.17 -39.24 -34.93
C MET A 1 4.01 -38.66 -34.50
N ASN A 2 4.08 -38.57 -34.25
CA ASN A 2 4.00 -37.96 -33.54
C ASN A 2 4.07 -37.52 -32.77
N ALA A 3 4.40 -37.62 -32.64
CA ALA A 3 4.52 -37.24 -31.69
C ALA A 3 4.86 -36.64 -31.42
N PHE A 4 5.12 -36.34 -31.49
CA PHE A 4 5.51 -35.75 -30.98
C PHE A 4 5.37 -34.82 -30.71
N ARG A 5 5.30 -34.93 -31.07
CA ARG A 5 5.17 -34.13 -30.67
C ARG A 5 5.03 -33.62 -29.83
N LYS A 6 5.07 -34.05 -29.55
CA LYS A 6 4.91 -33.65 -28.53
C LYS A 6 5.42 -33.15 -27.77
N ALA A 7 5.87 -33.30 -27.87
CA ALA A 7 6.44 -32.87 -26.91
C ALA A 7 6.70 -31.98 -26.72
N LEU A 8 6.71 -31.73 -27.12
CA LEU A 8 7.06 -30.82 -26.69
C LEU A 8 6.62 -30.03 -26.29
N PHE A 9 6.21 -30.06 -26.27
CA PHE A 9 5.89 -29.22 -25.61
C PHE A 9 5.85 -28.87 -24.80
N LEU A 10 5.90 -29.28 -24.68
CA LEU A 10 5.93 -28.92 -23.63
C LEU A 10 6.39 -28.32 -23.07
N GLY A 11 6.84 -28.33 -23.27
CA GLY A 11 7.49 -27.75 -22.41
C GLY A 11 7.56 -26.86 -22.27
N LEU A 12 7.42 -26.55 -22.48
CA LEU A 12 7.57 -25.65 -21.98
C LEU A 12 7.22 -25.01 -21.47
N CYS A 13 6.92 -25.02 -21.41
CA CYS A 13 6.69 -24.34 -20.68
C CYS A 13 6.76 -24.04 -19.99
N LEU A 14 6.91 -24.21 -19.81
CA LEU A 14 7.09 -23.90 -18.86
C LEU A 14 7.43 -23.25 -18.44
N ALA A 15 7.81 -23.22 -18.60
CA ALA A 15 8.33 -22.61 -18.05
C ALA A 15 8.19 -21.77 -17.72
N ALA A 16 7.91 -21.46 -17.76
CA ALA A 16 7.81 -20.64 -17.26
C ALA A 16 7.62 -20.08 -16.60
N GLY A 17 7.51 -20.06 -16.44
CA GLY A 17 7.43 -19.45 -15.69
C GLY A 17 7.44 -18.98 -15.04
N ALA A 18 7.53 -18.91 -14.91
CA ALA A 18 7.63 -18.46 -14.22
C ALA A 18 7.80 -17.92 -13.50
N ILE A 19 7.85 -17.81 -13.33
CA ILE A 19 8.11 -17.43 -12.63
C ILE A 19 8.28 -16.61 -12.03
N THR A 20 8.25 -16.25 -11.96
CA THR A 20 8.51 -15.43 -11.41
C THR A 20 8.06 -14.62 -10.84
N LEU A 21 7.80 -14.48 -10.29
CA LEU A 21 7.41 -13.75 -9.67
C LEU A 21 7.66 -12.97 -8.84
N PRO A 22 7.58 -12.33 -8.60
CA PRO A 22 7.85 -11.41 -8.03
C PRO A 22 7.52 -11.09 -6.99
N THR A 23 7.70 -10.91 -6.43
CA THR A 23 7.60 -10.66 -5.48
C THR A 23 7.36 -9.56 -4.99
N ILE A 24 6.78 -9.13 -4.84
CA ILE A 24 6.50 -8.16 -4.44
C ILE A 24 6.47 -7.78 -3.33
N ALA A 25 6.85 -7.56 -2.91
CA ALA A 25 6.99 -7.10 -2.02
C ALA A 25 6.34 -6.46 -1.34
N ALA A 26 6.24 -6.39 -0.84
CA ALA A 26 5.74 -5.93 -0.04
C ALA A 26 5.45 -4.81 0.36
N ALA A 27 5.75 -4.08 0.03
CA ALA A 27 5.63 -2.93 0.46
C ALA A 27 4.38 -2.44 0.51
N GLY A 28 3.51 -2.55 0.68
CA GLY A 28 2.31 -1.88 0.69
C GLY A 28 1.80 -1.65 -0.65
N VAL A 29 0.56 -1.37 -0.78
CA VAL A 29 -0.08 -1.13 -2.05
C VAL A 29 0.14 0.31 -2.46
N SER A 30 0.57 0.52 -3.69
CA SER A 30 0.67 1.86 -4.26
C SER A 30 -0.51 2.09 -5.16
N ILE A 31 -1.17 3.21 -5.00
CA ILE A 31 -2.34 3.55 -5.80
C ILE A 31 -2.12 4.90 -6.45
N ASP A 32 -2.35 4.95 -7.76
CA ASP A 32 -2.35 6.21 -8.50
C ASP A 32 -3.75 6.47 -9.00
N ILE A 33 -4.30 7.63 -8.69
CA ILE A 33 -5.65 7.98 -9.10
C ILE A 33 -5.65 9.40 -9.66
N ASP A 34 -6.72 9.73 -10.38
CA ASP A 34 -6.84 11.03 -11.02
C ASP A 34 -7.58 12.05 -10.20
N ILE A 35 -8.17 11.66 -9.09
CA ILE A 35 -8.99 12.54 -8.27
C ILE A 35 -8.22 12.97 -7.04
N ALA A 36 -7.99 14.28 -6.92
CA ALA A 36 -7.27 14.81 -5.77
C ALA A 36 -8.02 14.53 -4.47
N PRO A 37 -7.30 14.16 -3.41
CA PRO A 37 -7.95 14.03 -2.12
C PRO A 37 -8.40 15.40 -1.62
N PRO A 38 -9.48 15.45 -0.83
CA PRO A 38 -9.89 16.71 -0.21
C PRO A 38 -8.81 17.17 0.78
N PRO A 39 -8.89 18.43 1.25
CA PRO A 39 -7.94 18.87 2.26
C PRO A 39 -8.02 17.99 3.49
N VAL A 40 -6.87 17.78 4.12
CA VAL A 40 -6.79 16.97 5.34
C VAL A 40 -7.65 17.61 6.43
N ARG A 41 -8.45 16.80 7.10
CA ARG A 41 -9.28 17.29 8.18
C ARG A 41 -8.43 17.58 9.40
N VAL A 42 -8.77 18.68 10.08
CA VAL A 42 -8.09 19.02 11.32
C VAL A 42 -8.76 18.25 12.45
N GLU A 43 -7.96 17.43 13.13
CA GLU A 43 -8.46 16.68 14.28
C GLU A 43 -7.69 17.07 15.52
N VAL A 44 -8.38 17.03 16.66
CA VAL A 44 -7.72 17.28 17.92
C VAL A 44 -6.87 16.06 18.25
N VAL A 45 -5.56 16.29 18.39
CA VAL A 45 -4.66 15.20 18.77
C VAL A 45 -4.77 15.02 20.28
N PRO A 46 -5.11 13.81 20.75
CA PRO A 46 -5.23 13.58 22.18
C PRO A 46 -3.89 13.72 22.89
N PRO A 47 -3.89 13.93 24.21
CA PRO A 47 -2.64 13.96 24.96
C PRO A 47 -1.86 12.66 24.78
N PRO A 48 -0.54 12.70 24.89
CA PRO A 48 0.28 11.50 24.77
C PRO A 48 -0.21 10.38 25.69
N ARG A 49 -0.10 9.16 25.20
CA ARG A 49 -0.56 7.98 25.93
C ARG A 49 0.58 6.97 25.97
N VAL A 50 1.02 6.62 27.16
CA VAL A 50 2.15 5.72 27.34
C VAL A 50 1.85 4.38 26.68
N GLY A 51 2.84 3.88 25.92
CA GLY A 51 2.70 2.60 25.24
C GLY A 51 1.96 2.66 23.91
N PHE A 52 1.58 3.86 23.48
CA PHE A 52 0.83 4.00 22.23
C PHE A 52 1.40 5.13 21.37
N VAL A 53 1.16 5.02 20.08
CA VAL A 53 1.56 6.02 19.10
C VAL A 53 0.30 6.49 18.40
N TRP A 54 0.17 7.79 18.21
CA TRP A 54 -0.98 8.34 17.50
C TRP A 54 -0.76 8.24 15.99
N ALA A 55 -1.70 7.57 15.32
CA ALA A 55 -1.71 7.53 13.86
C ALA A 55 -2.72 8.56 13.38
N PRO A 56 -2.26 9.63 12.71
CA PRO A 56 -3.17 10.67 12.24
C PRO A 56 -4.20 10.14 11.25
N GLY A 57 -5.32 10.82 11.16
CA GLY A 57 -6.32 10.47 10.17
C GLY A 57 -5.82 10.77 8.76
N TYR A 58 -6.44 10.15 7.79
CA TYR A 58 -6.04 10.30 6.41
C TYR A 58 -7.21 9.97 5.48
N TRP A 59 -7.06 10.33 4.20
CA TRP A 59 -8.03 9.98 3.19
C TRP A 59 -7.68 8.63 2.58
N GLU A 60 -8.64 7.71 2.60
CA GLU A 60 -8.49 6.40 1.99
C GLU A 60 -9.28 6.37 0.70
N TRP A 61 -8.69 5.79 -0.34
CA TRP A 61 -9.39 5.62 -1.61
C TRP A 61 -10.11 4.28 -1.62
N ARG A 62 -11.41 4.33 -1.83
CA ARG A 62 -12.25 3.11 -1.82
C ARG A 62 -12.80 2.79 -3.18
N GLY A 63 -11.97 2.91 -4.21
CA GLY A 63 -12.36 2.49 -5.55
C GLY A 63 -13.06 3.55 -6.36
N HIS A 64 -13.78 4.45 -5.72
CA HIS A 64 -14.53 5.49 -6.43
C HIS A 64 -14.66 6.79 -5.65
N GLU A 65 -14.18 6.83 -4.42
CA GLU A 65 -14.25 8.05 -3.62
C GLU A 65 -13.22 8.01 -2.51
N HIS A 66 -12.87 9.19 -2.03
CA HIS A 66 -12.03 9.32 -0.85
C HIS A 66 -12.92 9.24 0.38
N VAL A 67 -12.51 8.44 1.36
CA VAL A 67 -13.23 8.30 2.63
C VAL A 67 -12.27 8.65 3.75
N TRP A 68 -12.71 9.48 4.67
CA TRP A 68 -11.86 9.88 5.79
C TRP A 68 -11.77 8.76 6.83
N VAL A 69 -10.54 8.42 7.19
CA VAL A 69 -10.25 7.47 8.27
C VAL A 69 -9.72 8.30 9.42
N GLY A 70 -10.43 8.30 10.56
CA GLY A 70 -10.02 9.10 11.70
C GLY A 70 -8.73 8.64 12.34
N GLY A 71 -8.07 9.55 13.04
CA GLY A 71 -6.87 9.22 13.78
C GLY A 71 -7.16 8.16 14.83
N ARG A 72 -6.13 7.43 15.22
CA ARG A 72 -6.30 6.31 16.15
C ARG A 72 -5.03 6.05 16.93
N TRP A 73 -5.18 5.39 18.08
CA TRP A 73 -4.04 4.93 18.85
C TRP A 73 -3.59 3.58 18.33
N MET A 74 -2.29 3.42 18.22
CA MET A 74 -1.68 2.14 17.83
C MET A 74 -0.71 1.72 18.89
N GLY A 75 -0.65 0.44 19.17
CA GLY A 75 0.33 -0.07 20.12
C GLY A 75 1.73 0.26 19.67
N GLU A 76 2.55 0.74 20.59
CA GLU A 76 3.92 1.10 20.30
C GLU A 76 4.69 -0.12 19.79
N ARG A 77 5.56 0.08 18.82
CA ARG A 77 6.45 -0.97 18.34
C ARG A 77 7.87 -0.52 18.62
N ARG A 78 8.48 -1.13 19.61
CA ARG A 78 9.79 -0.70 20.08
C ARG A 78 10.82 -0.73 18.95
N GLY A 79 11.59 0.34 18.84
CA GLY A 79 12.60 0.45 17.80
C GLY A 79 12.06 0.88 16.45
N TYR A 80 10.75 1.11 16.34
CA TYR A 80 10.12 1.55 15.11
C TYR A 80 9.36 2.84 15.36
N ARG A 81 9.14 3.59 14.30
CA ARG A 81 8.25 4.76 14.34
C ARG A 81 7.21 4.62 13.27
N TRP A 82 6.06 5.23 13.52
CA TRP A 82 4.97 5.19 12.56
C TRP A 82 5.14 6.30 11.54
N VAL A 83 5.07 5.94 10.25
CA VAL A 83 5.07 6.91 9.16
C VAL A 83 3.64 6.98 8.65
N PRO A 84 2.99 8.15 8.77
CA PRO A 84 1.58 8.26 8.39
C PRO A 84 1.33 8.10 6.89
N ASP A 85 0.11 7.73 6.56
CA ASP A 85 -0.35 7.75 5.19
C ASP A 85 -0.28 9.16 4.64
N ARG A 86 0.01 9.29 3.35
CA ARG A 86 0.02 10.60 2.72
C ARG A 86 -0.26 10.46 1.23
N TRP A 87 -0.71 11.54 0.65
CA TRP A 87 -0.93 11.65 -0.79
C TRP A 87 0.03 12.67 -1.37
N GLU A 88 0.56 12.38 -2.55
CA GLU A 88 1.41 13.31 -3.29
C GLU A 88 0.94 13.40 -4.71
N GLN A 89 0.94 14.61 -5.25
CA GLN A 89 0.63 14.79 -6.66
C GLN A 89 1.84 14.43 -7.50
N ARG A 90 1.62 13.60 -8.51
CA ARG A 90 2.65 13.19 -9.44
C ARG A 90 2.15 13.41 -10.85
N GLY A 91 2.51 14.57 -11.42
CA GLY A 91 1.98 14.94 -12.72
C GLY A 91 0.47 15.05 -12.66
N PRO A 92 -0.25 14.39 -13.56
CA PRO A 92 -1.73 14.45 -13.55
C PRO A 92 -2.36 13.50 -12.55
N HIS A 93 -1.56 12.73 -11.81
CA HIS A 93 -2.09 11.71 -10.90
C HIS A 93 -1.77 12.03 -9.46
N TRP A 94 -2.51 11.40 -8.55
CA TRP A 94 -2.27 11.47 -7.12
C TRP A 94 -1.87 10.09 -6.64
N HIS A 95 -0.74 10.04 -5.95
CA HIS A 95 -0.19 8.79 -5.46
C HIS A 95 -0.35 8.70 -3.95
N HIS A 96 -0.85 7.56 -3.48
CA HIS A 96 -1.04 7.30 -2.06
C HIS A 96 0.14 6.50 -1.52
N TYR A 97 0.77 7.02 -0.49
CA TYR A 97 1.81 6.31 0.24
C TYR A 97 1.20 5.78 1.52
N GLU A 98 1.09 4.48 1.61
CA GLU A 98 0.44 3.85 2.74
C GLU A 98 1.26 4.00 4.01
N GLY A 99 0.59 4.22 5.15
CA GLY A 99 1.26 4.31 6.44
C GLY A 99 1.95 3.01 6.79
N HIS A 100 3.06 3.12 7.48
CA HIS A 100 3.84 1.93 7.81
C HIS A 100 4.79 2.21 8.97
N TRP A 101 5.30 1.14 9.55
CA TRP A 101 6.35 1.22 10.57
C TRP A 101 7.70 1.21 9.90
N GLU A 102 8.60 2.06 10.39
CA GLU A 102 9.97 2.02 9.89
C GLU A 102 10.95 2.23 11.04
N ARG A 103 12.15 1.73 10.87
CA ARG A 103 13.22 1.84 11.88
C ARG A 103 13.94 3.16 11.83
#